data_2ee7e90860efcb410f8cce3e75dafdfb
#
_entry.id   2ee7e90860efcb410f8cce3e75dafdfb
#
_cell.length_a   1.000
_cell.length_b   1.000
_cell.length_c   1.000
_cell.angle_alpha   90.00
_cell.angle_beta   90.00
_cell.angle_gamma   90.00
#
_symmetry.space_group_name_H-M   'P 1'
#
loop_
_entity.id
_entity.type
_entity.pdbx_description
1 polymer ?
#
loop_
_entity_poly.entity_id
_entity_poly.type
_entity_poly.pdbx_seq_one_letter_code
_entity_poly.pdbx_strand_id
1 'polypeptide(L)'
;MIEGLHHIAILASKRAETLAFYEALGFVVTENHIRPERNDEIIFMEQAGTTLEVFISAGNPPRVSGPEAYGLWHVAFRVSDAAAVREVLIRSGYAPEDLRSDTFSGKAMFFVKDPDGLPIEIHE
;
A
#
# COMPACT_ATOMS: atom_id res chain seq x y z
N MET A 1 -23.52 -9.70 -10.68
CA MET A 1 -23.22 -8.57 -9.78
C MET A 1 -21.86 -8.83 -9.12
N ILE A 2 -21.22 -7.79 -8.59
CA ILE A 2 -19.93 -7.91 -7.89
C ILE A 2 -20.14 -8.69 -6.60
N GLU A 3 -19.22 -9.63 -6.31
CA GLU A 3 -19.27 -10.48 -5.10
C GLU A 3 -18.22 -10.10 -4.06
N GLY A 4 -17.21 -9.31 -4.45
CA GLY A 4 -16.16 -8.83 -3.55
C GLY A 4 -14.99 -8.20 -4.28
N LEU A 5 -14.02 -7.73 -3.50
CA LEU A 5 -12.75 -7.25 -4.02
C LEU A 5 -11.84 -8.45 -4.30
N HIS A 6 -11.35 -8.60 -5.54
CA HIS A 6 -10.45 -9.70 -5.91
C HIS A 6 -8.99 -9.36 -5.60
N HIS A 7 -8.52 -8.21 -6.06
CA HIS A 7 -7.15 -7.73 -5.79
C HIS A 7 -7.05 -6.22 -5.99
N ILE A 8 -5.95 -5.67 -5.54
CA ILE A 8 -5.54 -4.29 -5.78
C ILE A 8 -4.25 -4.33 -6.59
N ALA A 9 -4.25 -3.71 -7.77
CA ALA A 9 -3.06 -3.62 -8.61
C ALA A 9 -2.32 -2.31 -8.33
N ILE A 10 -1.02 -2.40 -8.12
CA ILE A 10 -0.13 -1.28 -7.80
C ILE A 10 1.01 -1.25 -8.80
N LEU A 11 1.24 -0.11 -9.41
CA LEU A 11 2.45 0.15 -10.20
C LEU A 11 3.57 0.62 -9.28
N ALA A 12 4.73 -0.01 -9.35
CA ALA A 12 5.87 0.29 -8.51
C ALA A 12 7.16 0.42 -9.34
N SER A 13 7.94 1.43 -9.03
CA SER A 13 9.23 1.69 -9.68
C SER A 13 10.41 1.11 -8.89
N LYS A 14 10.22 0.81 -7.60
CA LYS A 14 11.29 0.44 -6.66
C LYS A 14 10.97 -0.91 -6.02
N ARG A 15 11.47 -1.98 -6.63
CA ARG A 15 11.12 -3.36 -6.23
C ARG A 15 11.41 -3.65 -4.75
N ALA A 16 12.63 -3.47 -4.32
CA ALA A 16 13.06 -3.83 -2.96
C ALA A 16 12.34 -3.00 -1.90
N GLU A 17 12.25 -1.69 -2.12
CA GLU A 17 11.61 -0.77 -1.20
C GLU A 17 10.11 -1.01 -1.10
N THR A 18 9.45 -1.31 -2.22
CA THR A 18 8.00 -1.60 -2.25
C THR A 18 7.68 -2.88 -1.51
N LEU A 19 8.44 -3.95 -1.75
CA LEU A 19 8.24 -5.20 -1.01
C LEU A 19 8.48 -5.02 0.49
N ALA A 20 9.56 -4.34 0.88
CA ALA A 20 9.86 -4.08 2.28
C ALA A 20 8.76 -3.26 2.98
N PHE A 21 8.18 -2.28 2.27
CA PHE A 21 7.08 -1.46 2.81
C PHE A 21 5.84 -2.32 3.13
N TYR A 22 5.37 -3.11 2.17
CA TYR A 22 4.18 -3.93 2.38
C TYR A 22 4.45 -5.12 3.31
N GLU A 23 5.66 -5.65 3.34
CA GLU A 23 6.08 -6.66 4.33
C GLU A 23 6.05 -6.09 5.76
N ALA A 24 6.43 -4.83 5.96
CA ALA A 24 6.31 -4.15 7.26
C ALA A 24 4.85 -4.03 7.73
N LEU A 25 3.88 -4.05 6.80
CA LEU A 25 2.45 -4.08 7.10
C LEU A 25 1.90 -5.51 7.23
N GLY A 26 2.74 -6.54 7.13
CA GLY A 26 2.37 -7.94 7.30
C GLY A 26 2.07 -8.70 6.02
N PHE A 27 2.18 -8.07 4.85
CA PHE A 27 2.04 -8.79 3.59
C PHE A 27 3.21 -9.75 3.37
N VAL A 28 2.93 -10.89 2.73
CA VAL A 28 3.93 -11.87 2.33
C VAL A 28 3.84 -12.10 0.83
N VAL A 29 5.00 -12.27 0.19
CA VAL A 29 5.07 -12.63 -1.23
C VAL A 29 4.60 -14.08 -1.39
N THR A 30 3.64 -14.32 -2.26
CA THR A 30 3.10 -15.65 -2.57
C THR A 30 3.50 -16.15 -3.94
N GLU A 31 3.66 -15.27 -4.92
CA GLU A 31 4.06 -15.59 -6.29
C GLU A 31 4.84 -14.44 -6.90
N ASN A 32 5.63 -14.74 -7.93
CA ASN A 32 6.15 -13.73 -8.84
C ASN A 32 6.24 -14.27 -10.27
N HIS A 33 6.01 -13.40 -11.24
CA HIS A 33 6.04 -13.71 -12.66
C HIS A 33 6.81 -12.62 -13.41
N ILE A 34 7.90 -13.00 -14.07
CA ILE A 34 8.63 -12.10 -14.95
C ILE A 34 8.01 -12.17 -16.35
N ARG A 35 7.69 -11.02 -16.94
CA ARG A 35 7.14 -10.92 -18.28
C ARG A 35 8.11 -10.18 -19.21
N PRO A 36 9.06 -10.90 -19.86
CA PRO A 36 10.06 -10.26 -20.74
C PRO A 36 9.44 -9.47 -21.87
N GLU A 37 8.34 -9.95 -22.45
CA GLU A 37 7.60 -9.31 -23.53
C GLU A 37 6.97 -7.97 -23.16
N ARG A 38 6.77 -7.72 -21.86
CA ARG A 38 6.25 -6.45 -21.30
C ARG A 38 7.29 -5.67 -20.51
N ASN A 39 8.49 -6.24 -20.39
CA ASN A 39 9.57 -5.66 -19.58
C ASN A 39 9.13 -5.30 -18.16
N ASP A 40 8.35 -6.17 -17.53
CA ASP A 40 7.89 -6.00 -16.14
C ASP A 40 7.94 -7.32 -15.36
N GLU A 41 7.65 -7.21 -14.08
CA GLU A 41 7.47 -8.33 -13.15
C GLU A 41 6.16 -8.10 -12.39
N ILE A 42 5.38 -9.15 -12.18
CA ILE A 42 4.21 -9.12 -11.30
C ILE A 42 4.54 -9.90 -10.03
N ILE A 43 4.37 -9.28 -8.88
CA ILE A 43 4.58 -9.90 -7.57
C ILE A 43 3.26 -9.90 -6.83
N PHE A 44 2.79 -11.08 -6.45
CA PHE A 44 1.60 -11.23 -5.62
C PHE A 44 2.00 -11.19 -4.15
N MET A 45 1.30 -10.38 -3.37
CA MET A 45 1.46 -10.31 -1.92
C MET A 45 0.11 -10.46 -1.24
N GLU A 46 0.07 -11.15 -0.12
CA GLU A 46 -1.19 -11.42 0.59
C GLU A 46 -1.07 -11.10 2.08
N GLN A 47 -2.14 -10.54 2.63
CA GLN A 47 -2.33 -10.33 4.06
C GLN A 47 -3.83 -10.27 4.38
N ALA A 48 -4.27 -11.04 5.37
CA ALA A 48 -5.63 -11.01 5.93
C ALA A 48 -6.75 -11.05 4.85
N GLY A 49 -6.58 -11.89 3.83
CA GLY A 49 -7.55 -12.03 2.73
C GLY A 49 -7.47 -10.93 1.66
N THR A 50 -6.53 -10.01 1.77
CA THR A 50 -6.28 -8.99 0.74
C THR A 50 -5.11 -9.42 -0.14
N THR A 51 -5.31 -9.35 -1.45
CA THR A 51 -4.28 -9.63 -2.46
C THR A 51 -3.84 -8.33 -3.13
N LEU A 52 -2.54 -8.09 -3.15
CA LEU A 52 -1.92 -7.06 -3.97
C LEU A 52 -1.26 -7.71 -5.19
N GLU A 53 -1.47 -7.14 -6.37
CA GLU A 53 -0.68 -7.40 -7.57
C GLU A 53 0.29 -6.23 -7.76
N VAL A 54 1.54 -6.42 -7.41
CA VAL A 54 2.57 -5.38 -7.53
C VAL A 54 3.26 -5.52 -8.87
N PHE A 55 3.03 -4.55 -9.75
CA PHE A 55 3.67 -4.49 -11.07
C PHE A 55 4.95 -3.67 -10.96
N ILE A 56 6.09 -4.32 -11.06
CA ILE A 56 7.39 -3.65 -11.11
C ILE A 56 7.67 -3.30 -12.57
N SER A 57 7.62 -2.02 -12.88
CA SER A 57 7.85 -1.54 -14.24
C SER A 57 8.66 -0.23 -14.24
N ALA A 58 9.30 0.06 -15.36
CA ALA A 58 10.01 1.30 -15.59
C ALA A 58 9.27 2.16 -16.61
N GLY A 59 9.46 3.49 -16.53
CA GLY A 59 8.94 4.43 -17.51
C GLY A 59 7.50 4.88 -17.29
N ASN A 60 6.85 4.45 -16.23
CA ASN A 60 5.56 5.02 -15.84
C ASN A 60 5.75 6.43 -15.25
N PRO A 61 4.82 7.36 -15.52
CA PRO A 61 4.88 8.67 -14.90
C PRO A 61 4.69 8.57 -13.38
N PRO A 62 5.29 9.48 -12.60
CA PRO A 62 5.04 9.52 -11.17
C PRO A 62 3.57 9.79 -10.86
N ARG A 63 3.12 9.35 -9.68
CA ARG A 63 1.78 9.61 -9.20
C ARG A 63 1.51 11.12 -9.15
N VAL A 64 0.37 11.55 -9.65
CA VAL A 64 -0.09 12.94 -9.54
C VAL A 64 -0.61 13.17 -8.11
N SER A 65 -0.03 14.14 -7.43
CA SER A 65 -0.41 14.52 -6.06
C SER A 65 -0.17 16.01 -5.83
N GLY A 66 -0.87 16.58 -4.85
CA GLY A 66 -0.77 17.97 -4.45
C GLY A 66 -1.26 19.01 -5.48
N PRO A 67 -2.50 18.97 -6.02
CA PRO A 67 -3.62 18.09 -5.64
C PRO A 67 -3.58 16.72 -6.34
N GLU A 68 -4.31 15.77 -5.75
CA GLU A 68 -4.51 14.44 -6.32
C GLU A 68 -5.37 14.51 -7.59
N ALA A 69 -5.10 13.63 -8.55
CA ALA A 69 -5.95 13.46 -9.72
C ALA A 69 -7.27 12.75 -9.36
N TYR A 70 -8.30 12.92 -10.17
CA TYR A 70 -9.53 12.15 -10.01
C TYR A 70 -9.27 10.65 -10.15
N GLY A 71 -10.06 9.86 -9.44
CA GLY A 71 -9.97 8.40 -9.41
C GLY A 71 -9.62 7.88 -8.02
N LEU A 72 -8.97 6.75 -7.95
CA LEU A 72 -8.57 6.15 -6.68
C LEU A 72 -7.56 7.05 -5.95
N TRP A 73 -7.92 7.48 -4.76
CA TRP A 73 -7.08 8.35 -3.95
C TRP A 73 -6.10 7.58 -3.07
N HIS A 74 -6.63 6.67 -2.26
CA HIS A 74 -5.82 5.89 -1.32
C HIS A 74 -6.43 4.51 -1.08
N VAL A 75 -5.68 3.66 -0.41
CA VAL A 75 -6.15 2.38 0.10
C VAL A 75 -6.14 2.44 1.62
N ALA A 76 -7.23 2.01 2.26
CA ALA A 76 -7.34 1.95 3.71
C ALA A 76 -7.32 0.48 4.18
N PHE A 77 -6.42 0.18 5.12
CA PHE A 77 -6.35 -1.11 5.79
C PHE A 77 -6.82 -1.00 7.23
N ARG A 78 -7.65 -1.95 7.64
CA ARG A 78 -8.14 -2.02 9.01
C ARG A 78 -7.12 -2.73 9.90
N VAL A 79 -6.89 -2.17 11.08
CA VAL A 79 -6.05 -2.74 12.13
C VAL A 79 -6.77 -2.70 13.47
N SER A 80 -6.29 -3.48 14.44
CA SER A 80 -6.84 -3.45 15.81
C SER A 80 -6.23 -2.35 16.66
N ASP A 81 -4.99 -1.93 16.34
CA ASP A 81 -4.23 -0.93 17.11
C ASP A 81 -3.38 -0.10 16.16
N ALA A 82 -3.90 1.05 15.76
CA ALA A 82 -3.23 1.93 14.82
C ALA A 82 -1.92 2.51 15.41
N ALA A 83 -1.89 2.79 16.71
CA ALA A 83 -0.69 3.30 17.36
C ALA A 83 0.46 2.28 17.31
N ALA A 84 0.17 1.01 17.57
CA ALA A 84 1.16 -0.06 17.49
C ALA A 84 1.72 -0.23 16.07
N VAL A 85 0.86 -0.19 15.05
CA VAL A 85 1.29 -0.26 13.64
C VAL A 85 2.16 0.95 13.29
N ARG A 86 1.79 2.14 13.74
CA ARG A 86 2.59 3.36 13.53
C ARG A 86 4.00 3.22 14.10
N GLU A 87 4.14 2.70 15.30
CA GLU A 87 5.43 2.45 15.93
C GLU A 87 6.29 1.44 15.16
N VAL A 88 5.68 0.38 14.62
CA VAL A 88 6.39 -0.57 13.75
C VAL A 88 6.95 0.13 12.52
N LEU A 89 6.14 0.97 11.87
CA LEU A 89 6.56 1.71 10.68
C LEU A 89 7.71 2.68 10.98
N ILE A 90 7.63 3.42 12.09
CA ILE A 90 8.70 4.33 12.53
C ILE A 90 10.00 3.56 12.76
N ARG A 91 9.95 2.45 13.50
CA ARG A 91 11.13 1.60 13.75
C ARG A 91 11.71 0.99 12.47
N SER A 92 10.88 0.79 11.45
CA SER A 92 11.30 0.31 10.13
C SER A 92 11.84 1.41 9.22
N GLY A 93 11.92 2.66 9.71
CA GLY A 93 12.49 3.79 8.99
C GLY A 93 11.51 4.57 8.12
N TYR A 94 10.21 4.32 8.24
CA TYR A 94 9.17 5.08 7.53
C TYR A 94 8.76 6.33 8.32
N ALA A 95 8.11 7.26 7.63
CA ALA A 95 7.65 8.53 8.19
C ALA A 95 6.11 8.64 8.11
N PRO A 96 5.35 7.86 8.91
CA PRO A 96 3.92 7.99 8.95
C PRO A 96 3.51 9.37 9.52
N GLU A 97 2.35 9.86 9.09
CA GLU A 97 1.74 11.05 9.65
C GLU A 97 1.38 10.83 11.13
N ASP A 98 0.99 11.90 11.81
CA ASP A 98 0.57 11.82 13.20
C ASP A 98 -0.73 11.02 13.34
N LEU A 99 -0.82 10.28 14.44
CA LEU A 99 -2.04 9.58 14.82
C LEU A 99 -3.13 10.60 15.10
N ARG A 100 -4.31 10.37 14.57
CA ARG A 100 -5.48 11.22 14.77
C ARG A 100 -6.75 10.41 14.85
N SER A 101 -7.84 11.02 15.30
CA SER A 101 -9.16 10.41 15.31
C SER A 101 -9.90 10.72 14.01
N ASP A 102 -10.52 9.71 13.43
CA ASP A 102 -11.48 9.90 12.34
C ASP A 102 -12.68 10.70 12.87
N THR A 103 -13.02 11.78 12.19
CA THR A 103 -14.14 12.66 12.56
C THR A 103 -15.50 11.95 12.57
N PHE A 104 -15.67 10.91 11.78
CA PHE A 104 -16.95 10.20 11.65
C PHE A 104 -17.09 9.04 12.62
N SER A 105 -16.04 8.25 12.82
CA SER A 105 -16.06 7.07 13.67
C SER A 105 -15.47 7.30 15.06
N GLY A 106 -14.63 8.33 15.23
CA GLY A 106 -13.86 8.57 16.44
C GLY A 106 -12.70 7.61 16.64
N LYS A 107 -12.48 6.69 15.72
CA LYS A 107 -11.41 5.69 15.79
C LYS A 107 -10.06 6.25 15.36
N ALA A 108 -8.99 5.65 15.86
CA ALA A 108 -7.63 6.07 15.53
C ALA A 108 -7.27 5.71 14.10
N MET A 109 -6.59 6.62 13.43
CA MET A 109 -6.12 6.43 12.07
C MET A 109 -4.90 7.31 11.77
N PHE A 110 -4.16 6.97 10.74
CA PHE A 110 -3.09 7.79 10.17
C PHE A 110 -2.84 7.41 8.72
N PHE A 111 -2.11 8.27 8.00
CA PHE A 111 -1.63 7.98 6.65
C PHE A 111 -0.11 7.75 6.64
N VAL A 112 0.31 6.90 5.73
CA VAL A 112 1.71 6.72 5.33
C VAL A 112 1.77 6.54 3.82
N LYS A 113 2.80 7.05 3.17
CA LYS A 113 2.96 6.85 1.72
C LYS A 113 3.83 5.63 1.45
N ASP A 114 3.45 4.86 0.44
CA ASP A 114 4.33 3.83 -0.09
C ASP A 114 5.53 4.47 -0.85
N PRO A 115 6.52 3.67 -1.30
CA PRO A 115 7.72 4.23 -1.95
C PRO A 115 7.47 5.05 -3.22
N ASP A 116 6.35 4.86 -3.91
CA ASP A 116 5.97 5.64 -5.09
C ASP A 116 4.92 6.73 -4.78
N GLY A 117 4.61 6.93 -3.51
CA GLY A 117 3.76 8.01 -3.05
C GLY A 117 2.28 7.69 -2.96
N LEU A 118 1.88 6.43 -3.14
CA LEU A 118 0.48 6.03 -2.91
C LEU A 118 0.15 6.19 -1.41
N PRO A 119 -0.86 7.01 -1.07
CA PRO A 119 -1.29 7.12 0.32
C PRO A 119 -1.92 5.81 0.79
N ILE A 120 -1.47 5.33 1.94
CA ILE A 120 -2.04 4.18 2.64
C ILE A 120 -2.61 4.69 3.96
N GLU A 121 -3.89 4.46 4.17
CA GLU A 121 -4.56 4.76 5.43
C GLU A 121 -4.54 3.52 6.33
N ILE A 122 -4.14 3.70 7.58
CA ILE A 122 -4.23 2.69 8.63
C ILE A 122 -5.31 3.13 9.60
N HIS A 123 -6.33 2.31 9.77
CA HIS A 123 -7.58 2.68 10.44
C HIS A 123 -8.07 1.58 11.37
N GLU A 124 -8.50 1.90 12.58
CA GLU A 124 -9.16 0.97 13.50
C GLU A 124 -10.61 0.66 13.16
#